data_ccb781669dc033e92cbbf3d7a47bc7a0
#
_entry.id   ccb781669dc033e92cbbf3d7a47bc7a0
#
_cell.length_a   1.000
_cell.length_b   1.000
_cell.length_c   1.000
_cell.angle_alpha   90.00
_cell.angle_beta   90.00
_cell.angle_gamma   90.00
#
_symmetry.space_group_name_H-M   'P 1'
#
loop_
_entity.id
_entity.type
_entity.pdbx_description
1 polymer ?
#
loop_
_entity_poly.entity_id
_entity_poly.type
_entity_poly.pdbx_seq_one_letter_code
_entity_poly.pdbx_strand_id
1 'polypeptide(L)'
;GYVFGYRNGRLHASLGVKGEWTDNLYNTDTDTRSNFLTQISPSVWLTLPRRSKRPMQLVTDNTAVGGLQYSPPDTESYTGMQAYLGGTLHYKAYSENSDLNHVEGDIEAMLQYKPMDKLTFQLMDKYARSQDIFNIAEATSDNERVYDSNMFGAGVAWYARDRFSLKGGYRNFLLEYDDEVNDFMNRTDNGFDLALYYEYSGKTNFFVQYQYLAAEYDEDEMPDNDNSFLTAGINWNATVKTNLMAKLGYQAVDYDDAGHDDSDSSLYFETQSIWHATVKSHVLINAKYSIEQSDSEQALNKSVFAFRVGFGHRFTDRLRSDVNFVYEDSEYDQFNGEDRSDDRWYFKPQLQFAVNKWLFATAYFSYDTKDSNYDGLDYDTTTIGFGVRGSF
;
A
#
# COMPACT_ATOMS: atom_id res chain seq x y z
N GLY A 1 -30.82 -9.22 17.62
CA GLY A 1 -29.87 -9.20 16.54
C GLY A 1 -28.49 -9.53 17.04
N TYR A 2 -27.74 -10.36 16.37
CA TYR A 2 -26.42 -10.80 16.80
C TYR A 2 -25.46 -9.59 16.82
N VAL A 3 -24.83 -9.31 17.95
CA VAL A 3 -23.80 -8.29 18.10
C VAL A 3 -22.45 -8.87 17.66
N PHE A 4 -22.22 -10.15 17.98
CA PHE A 4 -21.07 -10.91 17.56
C PHE A 4 -21.44 -11.91 16.49
N GLY A 5 -20.52 -12.18 15.60
CA GLY A 5 -20.58 -13.38 14.85
C GLY A 5 -20.29 -13.27 13.36
N TYR A 6 -19.87 -14.36 12.88
CA TYR A 6 -19.48 -14.73 11.54
C TYR A 6 -20.50 -14.40 10.42
N ARG A 7 -21.79 -14.26 10.75
CA ARG A 7 -22.86 -13.98 9.79
C ARG A 7 -23.65 -12.74 10.19
N ASN A 8 -23.37 -11.61 9.52
CA ASN A 8 -24.15 -10.37 9.68
C ASN A 8 -24.15 -9.78 11.10
N GLY A 9 -23.09 -9.99 11.90
CA GLY A 9 -22.84 -9.22 13.12
C GLY A 9 -22.46 -7.79 12.82
N ARG A 10 -22.46 -6.95 13.84
CA ARG A 10 -21.85 -5.61 13.79
C ARG A 10 -20.43 -5.63 14.31
N LEU A 11 -20.16 -6.42 15.34
CA LEU A 11 -18.87 -6.59 15.97
C LEU A 11 -18.27 -7.94 15.57
N HIS A 12 -17.01 -7.92 15.20
CA HIS A 12 -16.26 -9.07 14.74
C HIS A 12 -14.92 -9.11 15.47
N ALA A 13 -14.42 -10.33 15.70
CA ALA A 13 -13.09 -10.53 16.22
C ALA A 13 -12.34 -11.58 15.38
N SER A 14 -11.03 -11.48 15.32
CA SER A 14 -10.20 -12.54 14.77
C SER A 14 -8.91 -12.69 15.55
N LEU A 15 -8.34 -13.89 15.49
CA LEU A 15 -7.02 -14.19 16.00
C LEU A 15 -6.22 -14.90 14.90
N GLY A 16 -5.07 -14.34 14.56
CA GLY A 16 -4.08 -14.92 13.65
C GLY A 16 -2.87 -15.38 14.43
N VAL A 17 -2.28 -16.51 14.01
CA VAL A 17 -0.95 -16.95 14.42
C VAL A 17 -0.20 -17.29 13.16
N LYS A 18 1.00 -16.74 12.99
CA LYS A 18 1.89 -16.94 11.84
C LYS A 18 3.27 -17.35 12.34
N GLY A 19 3.89 -18.32 11.68
CA GLY A 19 5.30 -18.65 11.80
C GLY A 19 5.97 -18.40 10.45
N GLU A 20 7.16 -17.84 10.47
CA GLU A 20 7.92 -17.47 9.28
C GLU A 20 9.40 -17.70 9.50
N TRP A 21 10.05 -18.41 8.60
CA TRP A 21 11.48 -18.57 8.58
C TRP A 21 12.06 -17.77 7.41
N THR A 22 13.15 -17.06 7.66
CA THR A 22 13.93 -16.36 6.65
C THR A 22 15.41 -16.75 6.76
N ASP A 23 16.11 -16.80 5.65
CA ASP A 23 17.56 -17.06 5.60
C ASP A 23 18.38 -15.75 5.72
N ASN A 24 17.75 -14.59 5.46
CA ASN A 24 18.39 -13.28 5.51
C ASN A 24 17.46 -12.26 6.17
N LEU A 25 17.53 -12.16 7.50
CA LEU A 25 16.63 -11.32 8.30
C LEU A 25 16.74 -9.84 7.96
N TYR A 26 17.92 -9.35 7.65
CA TYR A 26 18.22 -7.94 7.46
C TYR A 26 18.37 -7.54 5.98
N ASN A 27 18.15 -8.45 5.04
CA ASN A 27 18.35 -8.20 3.61
C ASN A 27 19.75 -7.63 3.31
N THR A 28 20.78 -8.25 3.86
CA THR A 28 22.17 -7.86 3.65
C THR A 28 22.83 -8.72 2.58
N ASP A 29 23.80 -8.14 1.86
CA ASP A 29 24.63 -8.86 0.86
C ASP A 29 25.52 -9.93 1.52
N THR A 30 26.15 -9.54 2.62
CA THR A 30 27.06 -10.39 3.39
C THR A 30 26.58 -10.52 4.83
N ASP A 31 27.13 -11.50 5.58
CA ASP A 31 26.75 -11.77 6.97
C ASP A 31 25.24 -12.01 7.18
N THR A 32 24.62 -12.72 6.24
CA THR A 32 23.21 -13.07 6.30
C THR A 32 22.86 -13.83 7.57
N ARG A 33 21.76 -13.44 8.22
CA ARG A 33 21.29 -14.09 9.46
C ARG A 33 19.93 -14.69 9.23
N SER A 34 19.83 -16.01 9.43
CA SER A 34 18.54 -16.68 9.42
C SER A 34 17.79 -16.43 10.73
N ASN A 35 16.48 -16.39 10.67
CA ASN A 35 15.65 -16.27 11.87
C ASN A 35 14.29 -16.94 11.68
N PHE A 36 13.65 -17.28 12.78
CA PHE A 36 12.27 -17.71 12.80
C PHE A 36 11.42 -16.71 13.59
N LEU A 37 10.46 -16.09 12.89
CA LEU A 37 9.51 -15.14 13.44
C LEU A 37 8.21 -15.85 13.81
N THR A 38 7.74 -15.65 15.03
CA THR A 38 6.36 -15.97 15.44
C THR A 38 5.57 -14.68 15.60
N GLN A 39 4.42 -14.59 14.95
CA GLN A 39 3.53 -13.45 15.05
C GLN A 39 2.14 -13.87 15.53
N ILE A 40 1.61 -13.15 16.55
CA ILE A 40 0.25 -13.32 17.07
C ILE A 40 -0.52 -12.04 16.82
N SER A 41 -1.67 -12.15 16.15
CA SER A 41 -2.42 -10.99 15.65
C SER A 41 -3.90 -11.04 16.05
N PRO A 42 -4.25 -10.58 17.27
CA PRO A 42 -5.64 -10.31 17.62
C PRO A 42 -6.15 -9.07 16.89
N SER A 43 -7.38 -9.13 16.38
CA SER A 43 -8.06 -7.98 15.79
C SER A 43 -9.56 -7.95 16.12
N VAL A 44 -10.10 -6.72 16.18
CA VAL A 44 -11.52 -6.46 16.44
C VAL A 44 -11.99 -5.38 15.48
N TRP A 45 -13.20 -5.52 14.92
CA TRP A 45 -13.78 -4.46 14.11
C TRP A 45 -15.31 -4.40 14.23
N LEU A 46 -15.82 -3.19 14.06
CA LEU A 46 -17.24 -2.83 14.09
C LEU A 46 -17.66 -2.35 12.69
N THR A 47 -18.84 -2.79 12.23
CA THR A 47 -19.42 -2.34 10.94
C THR A 47 -20.84 -1.87 11.09
N LEU A 48 -21.19 -0.78 10.42
CA LEU A 48 -22.53 -0.23 10.27
C LEU A 48 -22.80 0.08 8.79
N PRO A 49 -23.82 -0.50 8.14
CA PRO A 49 -24.67 -1.59 8.59
C PRO A 49 -23.91 -2.90 8.79
N ARG A 50 -24.58 -3.93 9.26
CA ARG A 50 -24.00 -5.26 9.47
C ARG A 50 -23.38 -5.80 8.18
N ARG A 51 -22.11 -6.20 8.23
CA ARG A 51 -21.39 -6.84 7.13
C ARG A 51 -20.52 -7.97 7.66
N SER A 52 -20.28 -8.99 6.84
CA SER A 52 -19.41 -10.12 7.17
C SER A 52 -17.95 -9.90 6.75
N LYS A 53 -17.66 -8.86 5.98
CA LYS A 53 -16.32 -8.54 5.50
C LYS A 53 -15.91 -7.18 6.00
N ARG A 54 -14.62 -7.04 6.30
CA ARG A 54 -13.97 -5.76 6.55
C ARG A 54 -14.14 -4.90 5.29
N PRO A 55 -14.76 -3.72 5.38
CA PRO A 55 -15.08 -2.93 4.18
C PRO A 55 -13.86 -2.30 3.55
N MET A 56 -12.81 -2.11 4.32
CA MET A 56 -11.58 -1.48 3.89
C MET A 56 -10.40 -2.09 4.65
N GLN A 57 -9.29 -2.21 3.97
CA GLN A 57 -8.01 -2.47 4.59
C GLN A 57 -7.03 -1.49 3.93
N LEU A 58 -6.66 -0.47 4.68
CA LEU A 58 -5.61 0.44 4.27
C LEU A 58 -4.26 -0.25 4.56
N VAL A 59 -3.41 -0.30 3.55
CA VAL A 59 -2.02 -0.74 3.74
C VAL A 59 -1.24 0.49 4.18
N THR A 60 -0.64 0.44 5.37
CA THR A 60 0.14 1.55 5.93
C THR A 60 1.63 1.25 6.00
N ASP A 61 2.07 0.10 5.52
CA ASP A 61 3.49 -0.24 5.46
C ASP A 61 4.21 0.55 4.35
N ASN A 62 3.68 1.70 4.01
CA ASN A 62 4.21 2.57 2.97
C ASN A 62 4.61 3.89 3.61
N THR A 63 5.90 4.06 3.83
CA THR A 63 6.51 5.30 4.28
C THR A 63 6.81 6.27 3.14
N ALA A 64 6.45 5.92 1.89
CA ALA A 64 6.60 6.79 0.74
C ALA A 64 5.76 8.06 0.87
N VAL A 65 6.27 9.15 0.34
CA VAL A 65 5.62 10.47 0.32
C VAL A 65 4.22 10.37 -0.29
N GLY A 66 3.27 11.04 0.36
CA GLY A 66 1.86 10.94 0.04
C GLY A 66 1.19 9.68 0.60
N GLY A 67 1.93 8.90 1.36
CA GLY A 67 1.43 7.73 2.08
C GLY A 67 0.67 6.80 1.14
N LEU A 68 -0.57 6.57 1.50
CA LEU A 68 -1.47 5.76 0.70
C LEU A 68 -2.07 6.59 -0.42
N GLN A 69 -1.97 6.10 -1.64
CA GLN A 69 -2.75 6.68 -2.73
C GLN A 69 -4.24 6.53 -2.39
N TYR A 70 -4.88 7.67 -2.12
CA TYR A 70 -6.30 7.71 -1.86
C TYR A 70 -7.05 7.43 -3.16
N SER A 71 -7.77 6.32 -3.21
CA SER A 71 -8.79 6.13 -4.23
C SER A 71 -10.12 6.64 -3.68
N PRO A 72 -10.71 7.69 -4.29
CA PRO A 72 -12.06 8.11 -3.92
C PRO A 72 -13.01 6.91 -3.93
N PRO A 73 -13.96 6.87 -3.00
CA PRO A 73 -14.81 5.69 -2.82
C PRO A 73 -15.52 5.32 -4.10
N ASP A 74 -15.49 4.04 -4.40
CA ASP A 74 -16.37 3.51 -5.41
C ASP A 74 -17.81 3.56 -4.87
N THR A 75 -18.66 4.31 -5.54
CA THR A 75 -20.00 4.62 -5.04
C THR A 75 -20.99 3.49 -5.22
N GLU A 76 -20.51 2.24 -5.34
CA GLU A 76 -21.39 1.11 -5.56
C GLU A 76 -22.46 0.98 -4.47
N SER A 77 -23.68 1.18 -4.93
CA SER A 77 -24.97 0.62 -4.46
C SER A 77 -25.43 0.85 -3.03
N TYR A 78 -24.85 1.73 -2.20
CA TYR A 78 -25.35 1.95 -0.85
C TYR A 78 -25.90 3.39 -0.68
N THR A 79 -27.20 3.50 -0.40
CA THR A 79 -27.83 4.78 0.02
C THR A 79 -27.87 4.85 1.54
N GLY A 80 -27.46 6.00 2.10
CA GLY A 80 -27.45 6.23 3.54
C GLY A 80 -26.05 6.33 4.13
N MET A 81 -25.88 5.81 5.33
CA MET A 81 -24.64 5.88 6.08
C MET A 81 -24.03 4.52 6.30
N GLN A 82 -22.72 4.38 6.08
CA GLN A 82 -21.96 3.23 6.51
C GLN A 82 -20.73 3.71 7.31
N ALA A 83 -20.39 2.96 8.34
CA ALA A 83 -19.26 3.22 9.20
C ALA A 83 -18.50 1.93 9.50
N TYR A 84 -17.22 2.06 9.70
CA TYR A 84 -16.31 1.02 10.07
C TYR A 84 -15.31 1.57 11.09
N LEU A 85 -15.00 0.77 12.09
CA LEU A 85 -13.92 1.02 13.05
C LEU A 85 -13.26 -0.32 13.35
N GLY A 86 -11.96 -0.40 13.23
CA GLY A 86 -11.21 -1.63 13.50
C GLY A 86 -9.84 -1.34 14.09
N GLY A 87 -9.29 -2.35 14.75
CA GLY A 87 -7.93 -2.32 15.27
C GLY A 87 -7.32 -3.71 15.25
N THR A 88 -6.02 -3.76 15.03
CA THR A 88 -5.21 -4.97 15.04
C THR A 88 -3.95 -4.71 15.86
N LEU A 89 -3.55 -5.68 16.66
CA LEU A 89 -2.23 -5.71 17.28
C LEU A 89 -1.43 -6.87 16.70
N HIS A 90 -0.12 -6.71 16.59
CA HIS A 90 0.80 -7.74 16.15
C HIS A 90 1.92 -7.86 17.18
N TYR A 91 1.94 -8.97 17.91
CA TYR A 91 3.10 -9.33 18.72
C TYR A 91 4.04 -10.16 17.84
N LYS A 92 5.26 -9.67 17.63
CA LYS A 92 6.33 -10.32 16.85
C LYS A 92 7.42 -10.81 17.80
N ALA A 93 7.81 -12.07 17.70
CA ALA A 93 8.86 -12.69 18.49
C ALA A 93 9.85 -13.42 17.57
N TYR A 94 11.12 -13.05 17.69
CA TYR A 94 12.23 -13.55 16.92
C TYR A 94 13.01 -14.60 17.75
N SER A 95 13.28 -15.77 17.15
CA SER A 95 13.85 -16.90 17.90
C SER A 95 15.31 -16.71 18.30
N GLU A 96 16.09 -16.01 17.49
CA GLU A 96 17.54 -15.82 17.70
C GLU A 96 17.91 -14.38 18.07
N ASN A 97 17.01 -13.42 17.81
CA ASN A 97 17.19 -12.00 18.06
C ASN A 97 16.04 -11.49 18.95
N SER A 98 16.03 -11.87 20.24
CA SER A 98 14.95 -11.56 21.16
C SER A 98 14.83 -10.06 21.52
N ASP A 99 15.86 -9.30 21.29
CA ASP A 99 15.93 -7.84 21.36
C ASP A 99 15.02 -7.16 20.33
N LEU A 100 14.80 -7.81 19.17
CA LEU A 100 13.86 -7.38 18.14
C LEU A 100 12.38 -7.67 18.47
N ASN A 101 12.09 -8.32 19.60
CA ASN A 101 10.71 -8.62 19.96
C ASN A 101 9.93 -7.35 20.26
N HIS A 102 8.82 -7.15 19.56
CA HIS A 102 8.02 -5.93 19.72
C HIS A 102 6.53 -6.15 19.49
N VAL A 103 5.77 -5.09 19.74
CA VAL A 103 4.33 -5.00 19.45
C VAL A 103 4.11 -3.87 18.47
N GLU A 104 3.48 -4.18 17.36
CA GLU A 104 2.94 -3.22 16.40
C GLU A 104 1.43 -3.19 16.47
N GLY A 105 0.81 -2.19 15.88
CA GLY A 105 -0.64 -2.16 15.78
C GLY A 105 -1.19 -1.04 14.95
N ASP A 106 -2.43 -1.23 14.52
CA ASP A 106 -3.17 -0.24 13.76
C ASP A 106 -4.58 -0.05 14.30
N ILE A 107 -5.07 1.18 14.15
CA ILE A 107 -6.48 1.53 14.33
C ILE A 107 -6.92 2.24 13.06
N GLU A 108 -8.03 1.80 12.47
CA GLU A 108 -8.58 2.41 11.27
C GLU A 108 -10.08 2.67 11.40
N ALA A 109 -10.52 3.79 10.85
CA ALA A 109 -11.91 4.20 10.83
C ALA A 109 -12.33 4.67 9.44
N MET A 110 -13.58 4.46 9.08
CA MET A 110 -14.20 4.99 7.86
C MET A 110 -15.64 5.36 8.14
N LEU A 111 -16.04 6.52 7.62
CA LEU A 111 -17.43 6.94 7.54
C LEU A 111 -17.73 7.31 6.09
N GLN A 112 -18.74 6.68 5.51
CA GLN A 112 -19.27 7.04 4.22
C GLN A 112 -20.74 7.46 4.38
N TYR A 113 -21.09 8.61 3.81
CA TYR A 113 -22.43 9.16 3.83
C TYR A 113 -22.91 9.49 2.43
N LYS A 114 -23.99 8.88 2.00
CA LYS A 114 -24.64 9.06 0.70
C LYS A 114 -26.06 9.59 0.93
N PRO A 115 -26.23 10.94 1.08
CA PRO A 115 -27.54 11.55 1.34
C PRO A 115 -28.49 11.40 0.15
N MET A 116 -27.96 11.30 -1.05
CA MET A 116 -28.71 11.11 -2.30
C MET A 116 -27.88 10.28 -3.29
N ASP A 117 -28.52 9.70 -4.31
CA ASP A 117 -27.84 8.83 -5.28
C ASP A 117 -26.70 9.47 -6.04
N LYS A 118 -26.69 10.79 -6.12
CA LYS A 118 -25.71 11.56 -6.88
C LYS A 118 -24.56 12.14 -6.04
N LEU A 119 -24.57 11.96 -4.73
CA LEU A 119 -23.58 12.60 -3.85
C LEU A 119 -23.14 11.64 -2.76
N THR A 120 -21.84 11.47 -2.64
CA THR A 120 -21.22 10.65 -1.60
C THR A 120 -20.10 11.43 -0.93
N PHE A 121 -20.06 11.39 0.39
CA PHE A 121 -18.97 11.87 1.23
C PHE A 121 -18.29 10.69 1.88
N GLN A 122 -16.97 10.75 2.04
CA GLN A 122 -16.17 9.77 2.77
C GLN A 122 -15.18 10.48 3.68
N LEU A 123 -15.05 9.95 4.88
CA LEU A 123 -13.97 10.26 5.82
C LEU A 123 -13.29 8.94 6.16
N MET A 124 -11.98 8.97 6.30
CA MET A 124 -11.18 7.83 6.74
C MET A 124 -10.01 8.33 7.57
N ASP A 125 -9.60 7.51 8.50
CA ASP A 125 -8.46 7.75 9.35
C ASP A 125 -7.78 6.42 9.67
N LYS A 126 -6.47 6.39 9.65
CA LYS A 126 -5.68 5.25 10.10
C LYS A 126 -4.44 5.73 10.81
N TYR A 127 -4.31 5.28 12.04
CA TYR A 127 -3.08 5.36 12.81
C TYR A 127 -2.41 3.99 12.84
N ALA A 128 -1.11 3.96 12.69
CA ALA A 128 -0.31 2.76 12.85
C ALA A 128 1.01 3.07 13.56
N ARG A 129 1.39 2.18 14.48
CA ARG A 129 2.74 2.09 15.01
C ARG A 129 3.39 0.84 14.44
N SER A 130 4.52 1.00 13.79
CA SER A 130 5.22 -0.05 13.06
C SER A 130 6.71 -0.05 13.37
N GLN A 131 7.37 -1.17 13.10
CA GLN A 131 8.82 -1.30 13.22
C GLN A 131 9.36 -2.04 12.01
N ASP A 132 10.27 -1.38 11.29
CA ASP A 132 11.07 -1.99 10.24
C ASP A 132 12.42 -2.41 10.83
N ILE A 133 12.82 -3.65 10.57
CA ILE A 133 14.07 -4.22 11.08
C ILE A 133 15.25 -4.04 10.12
N PHE A 134 15.02 -3.49 8.96
CA PHE A 134 16.04 -3.18 7.96
C PHE A 134 15.59 -2.02 7.07
N ASN A 135 16.55 -1.30 6.52
CA ASN A 135 16.33 -0.34 5.46
C ASN A 135 16.66 -0.96 4.11
N ILE A 136 15.68 -1.10 3.23
CA ILE A 136 15.87 -1.64 1.87
C ILE A 136 16.82 -0.77 1.05
N ALA A 137 16.80 0.55 1.26
CA ALA A 137 17.64 1.49 0.52
C ALA A 137 19.11 1.38 0.91
N GLU A 138 19.42 1.17 2.19
CA GLU A 138 20.79 1.25 2.72
C GLU A 138 21.39 -0.10 3.11
N ALA A 139 20.59 -1.16 3.09
CA ALA A 139 21.00 -2.53 3.46
C ALA A 139 21.74 -2.62 4.82
N THR A 140 21.38 -1.74 5.77
CA THR A 140 22.02 -1.70 7.08
C THR A 140 21.27 -2.55 8.08
N SER A 141 21.99 -3.38 8.85
CA SER A 141 21.44 -4.32 9.81
C SER A 141 21.20 -3.75 11.21
N ASP A 142 21.72 -2.57 11.51
CA ASP A 142 21.79 -2.04 12.88
C ASP A 142 20.79 -0.89 13.14
N ASN A 143 19.93 -0.59 12.18
CA ASN A 143 18.99 0.52 12.27
C ASN A 143 17.54 0.00 12.32
N GLU A 144 17.06 -0.30 13.54
CA GLU A 144 15.65 -0.57 13.77
C GLU A 144 14.86 0.73 13.64
N ARG A 145 13.94 0.78 12.68
CA ARG A 145 13.10 1.95 12.44
C ARG A 145 11.74 1.75 13.09
N VAL A 146 11.56 2.32 14.26
CA VAL A 146 10.25 2.40 14.93
C VAL A 146 9.61 3.73 14.56
N TYR A 147 8.39 3.69 14.06
CA TYR A 147 7.67 4.89 13.66
C TYR A 147 6.18 4.83 13.93
N ASP A 148 5.61 5.99 14.15
CA ASP A 148 4.19 6.26 14.16
C ASP A 148 3.78 6.90 12.83
N SER A 149 2.66 6.47 12.29
CA SER A 149 2.06 7.09 11.10
C SER A 149 0.57 7.32 11.31
N ASN A 150 0.08 8.45 10.81
CA ASN A 150 -1.35 8.72 10.75
C ASN A 150 -1.73 9.19 9.34
N MET A 151 -2.77 8.62 8.79
CA MET A 151 -3.36 9.07 7.55
C MET A 151 -4.82 9.42 7.75
N PHE A 152 -5.14 10.70 7.56
CA PHE A 152 -6.49 11.20 7.45
C PHE A 152 -6.86 11.42 5.98
N GLY A 153 -8.08 11.07 5.59
CA GLY A 153 -8.61 11.30 4.24
C GLY A 153 -10.06 11.78 4.27
N ALA A 154 -10.37 12.75 3.42
CA ALA A 154 -11.72 13.23 3.19
C ALA A 154 -11.98 13.25 1.68
N GLY A 155 -13.15 12.78 1.24
CA GLY A 155 -13.47 12.71 -0.18
C GLY A 155 -14.93 12.99 -0.47
N VAL A 156 -15.18 13.51 -1.68
CA VAL A 156 -16.50 13.73 -2.23
C VAL A 156 -16.57 13.19 -3.65
N ALA A 157 -17.68 12.51 -3.97
CA ALA A 157 -17.99 12.12 -5.33
C ALA A 157 -19.37 12.65 -5.69
N TRP A 158 -19.46 13.40 -6.79
CA TRP A 158 -20.67 14.02 -7.28
C TRP A 158 -20.96 13.61 -8.71
N TYR A 159 -22.09 12.97 -8.93
CA TYR A 159 -22.63 12.58 -10.22
C TYR A 159 -23.55 13.67 -10.75
N ALA A 160 -22.97 14.67 -11.42
CA ALA A 160 -23.66 15.91 -11.82
C ALA A 160 -24.77 15.65 -12.84
N ARG A 161 -24.51 14.79 -13.81
CA ARG A 161 -25.43 14.41 -14.90
C ARG A 161 -25.16 12.93 -15.26
N ASP A 162 -26.00 12.39 -16.16
CA ASP A 162 -25.96 10.98 -16.54
C ASP A 162 -24.59 10.48 -17.09
N ARG A 163 -23.71 11.39 -17.51
CA ARG A 163 -22.40 11.07 -18.10
C ARG A 163 -21.21 11.72 -17.42
N PHE A 164 -21.42 12.64 -16.48
CA PHE A 164 -20.33 13.37 -15.85
C PHE A 164 -20.34 13.14 -14.35
N SER A 165 -19.17 12.82 -13.81
CA SER A 165 -18.94 12.81 -12.38
C SER A 165 -17.66 13.56 -12.02
N LEU A 166 -17.70 14.24 -10.88
CA LEU A 166 -16.57 14.93 -10.28
C LEU A 166 -16.22 14.23 -8.97
N LYS A 167 -14.94 13.94 -8.80
CA LYS A 167 -14.43 13.40 -7.53
C LYS A 167 -13.34 14.32 -7.02
N GLY A 168 -13.37 14.61 -5.73
CA GLY A 168 -12.36 15.40 -5.06
C GLY A 168 -11.99 14.80 -3.74
N GLY A 169 -10.74 14.95 -3.33
CA GLY A 169 -10.21 14.42 -2.09
C GLY A 169 -9.16 15.30 -1.48
N TYR A 170 -9.04 15.19 -0.17
CA TYR A 170 -7.94 15.70 0.63
C TYR A 170 -7.40 14.58 1.48
N ARG A 171 -6.09 14.53 1.63
CA ARG A 171 -5.39 13.61 2.55
C ARG A 171 -4.33 14.38 3.32
N ASN A 172 -4.14 13.99 4.54
CA ASN A 172 -3.02 14.38 5.37
C ASN A 172 -2.35 13.11 5.85
N PHE A 173 -1.04 13.05 5.76
CA PHE A 173 -0.24 11.94 6.24
C PHE A 173 0.85 12.49 7.15
N LEU A 174 0.99 11.92 8.33
CA LEU A 174 2.03 12.23 9.31
C LEU A 174 2.90 10.98 9.46
N LEU A 175 4.21 11.17 9.46
CA LEU A 175 5.20 10.14 9.73
C LEU A 175 6.21 10.67 10.74
N GLU A 176 6.43 9.92 11.82
CA GLU A 176 7.33 10.30 12.92
C GLU A 176 8.11 9.06 13.37
N TYR A 177 9.41 9.13 13.30
CA TYR A 177 10.34 8.09 13.77
C TYR A 177 10.75 8.35 15.22
N ASP A 178 10.96 7.28 16.00
CA ASP A 178 11.35 7.38 17.42
C ASP A 178 12.84 7.69 17.59
N ASP A 179 13.69 7.37 16.61
CA ASP A 179 15.15 7.45 16.71
C ASP A 179 15.70 8.65 15.91
N GLU A 180 16.60 9.44 16.55
CA GLU A 180 17.26 10.62 15.96
C GLU A 180 17.94 10.33 14.62
N VAL A 181 18.42 9.09 14.40
CA VAL A 181 19.06 8.68 13.13
C VAL A 181 18.08 8.69 11.95
N ASN A 182 16.79 8.59 12.20
CA ASN A 182 15.74 8.55 11.18
C ASN A 182 14.88 9.83 11.13
N ASP A 183 15.21 10.83 11.95
CA ASP A 183 14.42 12.08 12.05
C ASP A 183 14.36 12.84 10.73
N PHE A 184 15.38 12.69 9.86
CA PHE A 184 15.39 13.28 8.52
C PHE A 184 14.20 12.84 7.64
N MET A 185 13.51 11.77 7.99
CA MET A 185 12.30 11.30 7.31
C MET A 185 11.00 11.76 7.96
N ASN A 186 11.06 12.40 9.15
CA ASN A 186 9.89 12.93 9.83
C ASN A 186 9.24 14.01 8.99
N ARG A 187 7.94 13.89 8.74
CA ARG A 187 7.26 14.80 7.83
C ARG A 187 5.75 14.80 7.93
N THR A 188 5.19 15.85 7.41
CA THR A 188 3.74 15.99 7.15
C THR A 188 3.47 16.15 5.65
N ASP A 189 2.68 15.24 5.09
CA ASP A 189 2.26 15.32 3.68
C ASP A 189 0.81 15.82 3.59
N ASN A 190 0.55 16.80 2.73
CA ASN A 190 -0.79 17.33 2.44
C ASN A 190 -1.13 17.13 0.97
N GLY A 191 -2.13 16.31 0.67
CA GLY A 191 -2.51 15.96 -0.70
C GLY A 191 -3.92 16.40 -1.08
N PHE A 192 -4.08 16.88 -2.32
CA PHE A 192 -5.37 17.23 -2.93
C PHE A 192 -5.51 16.49 -4.25
N ASP A 193 -6.70 15.93 -4.47
CA ASP A 193 -7.06 15.23 -5.70
C ASP A 193 -8.33 15.82 -6.30
N LEU A 194 -8.34 16.03 -7.61
CA LEU A 194 -9.53 16.42 -8.36
C LEU A 194 -9.59 15.65 -9.67
N ALA A 195 -10.68 14.93 -9.91
CA ALA A 195 -10.85 14.14 -11.13
C ALA A 195 -12.24 14.38 -11.75
N LEU A 196 -12.25 14.67 -13.04
CA LEU A 196 -13.46 14.76 -13.88
C LEU A 196 -13.56 13.50 -14.74
N TYR A 197 -14.68 12.80 -14.64
CA TYR A 197 -14.99 11.61 -15.42
C TYR A 197 -16.08 11.89 -16.43
N TYR A 198 -15.91 11.32 -17.62
CA TYR A 198 -16.91 11.30 -18.69
C TYR A 198 -17.24 9.86 -19.06
N GLU A 199 -18.48 9.43 -18.82
CA GLU A 199 -18.99 8.15 -19.23
C GLU A 199 -19.34 8.17 -20.73
N TYR A 200 -18.42 7.66 -21.55
CA TYR A 200 -18.63 7.53 -23.00
C TYR A 200 -19.67 6.44 -23.30
N SER A 201 -19.60 5.34 -22.60
CA SER A 201 -20.54 4.22 -22.68
C SER A 201 -20.62 3.52 -21.33
N GLY A 202 -21.60 2.62 -21.13
CA GLY A 202 -21.68 1.80 -19.93
C GLY A 202 -20.48 0.86 -19.69
N LYS A 203 -19.48 0.88 -20.57
CA LYS A 203 -18.22 0.10 -20.47
C LYS A 203 -16.98 0.96 -20.45
N THR A 204 -17.08 2.24 -20.75
CA THR A 204 -15.91 3.09 -20.99
C THR A 204 -16.11 4.46 -20.34
N ASN A 205 -15.21 4.80 -19.45
CA ASN A 205 -15.11 6.12 -18.83
C ASN A 205 -13.74 6.72 -19.16
N PHE A 206 -13.71 7.93 -19.68
CA PHE A 206 -12.52 8.75 -19.75
C PHE A 206 -12.44 9.66 -18.54
N PHE A 207 -11.24 10.01 -18.11
CA PHE A 207 -11.04 10.95 -17.03
C PHE A 207 -9.82 11.83 -17.23
N VAL A 208 -9.85 12.99 -16.59
CA VAL A 208 -8.69 13.86 -16.36
C VAL A 208 -8.59 14.06 -14.86
N GLN A 209 -7.38 13.92 -14.33
CA GLN A 209 -7.11 14.04 -12.91
C GLN A 209 -5.93 14.99 -12.68
N TYR A 210 -6.09 15.88 -11.72
CA TYR A 210 -5.01 16.66 -11.14
C TYR A 210 -4.80 16.22 -9.69
N GLN A 211 -3.55 15.99 -9.30
CA GLN A 211 -3.15 15.69 -7.94
C GLN A 211 -2.03 16.65 -7.55
N TYR A 212 -2.09 17.15 -6.34
CA TYR A 212 -1.07 17.96 -5.73
C TYR A 212 -0.73 17.37 -4.37
N LEU A 213 0.55 17.33 -4.04
CA LEU A 213 1.07 16.80 -2.81
C LEU A 213 2.21 17.68 -2.34
N ALA A 214 2.05 18.32 -1.17
CA ALA A 214 3.10 18.98 -0.45
C ALA A 214 3.65 18.04 0.62
N ALA A 215 4.96 17.86 0.69
CA ALA A 215 5.65 17.13 1.73
C ALA A 215 6.56 18.11 2.49
N GLU A 216 6.28 18.30 3.77
CA GLU A 216 7.00 19.19 4.68
C GLU A 216 7.80 18.32 5.65
N TYR A 217 9.13 18.41 5.61
CA TYR A 217 10.06 17.68 6.47
C TYR A 217 10.37 18.50 7.72
N ASP A 218 10.56 17.82 8.85
CA ASP A 218 10.85 18.50 10.12
C ASP A 218 12.32 18.93 10.23
N GLU A 219 13.21 18.25 9.49
CA GLU A 219 14.67 18.50 9.51
C GLU A 219 15.18 18.98 8.14
N ASP A 220 16.22 19.78 8.16
CA ASP A 220 16.80 20.44 6.96
C ASP A 220 17.58 19.48 6.04
N GLU A 221 17.80 18.20 6.43
CA GLU A 221 18.52 17.19 5.65
C GLU A 221 17.77 16.79 4.37
N MET A 222 16.44 16.76 4.43
CA MET A 222 15.59 16.50 3.28
C MET A 222 14.78 17.75 2.95
N PRO A 223 14.81 18.22 1.69
CA PRO A 223 14.10 19.43 1.32
C PRO A 223 12.58 19.17 1.27
N ASP A 224 11.82 20.16 1.71
CA ASP A 224 10.39 20.23 1.43
C ASP A 224 10.15 20.14 -0.08
N ASN A 225 9.04 19.53 -0.47
CA ASN A 225 8.75 19.41 -1.89
C ASN A 225 7.26 19.42 -2.21
N ASP A 226 6.98 19.94 -3.41
CA ASP A 226 5.67 19.98 -4.02
C ASP A 226 5.60 19.07 -5.24
N ASN A 227 4.75 18.07 -5.19
CA ASN A 227 4.50 17.16 -6.30
C ASN A 227 3.19 17.48 -7.00
N SER A 228 3.23 17.68 -8.30
CA SER A 228 2.07 17.94 -9.13
C SER A 228 1.93 16.87 -10.22
N PHE A 229 0.73 16.30 -10.36
CA PHE A 229 0.42 15.31 -11.40
C PHE A 229 -0.77 15.79 -12.21
N LEU A 230 -0.59 15.88 -13.53
CA LEU A 230 -1.71 16.07 -14.46
C LEU A 230 -1.80 14.84 -15.36
N THR A 231 -2.88 14.08 -15.21
CA THR A 231 -3.07 12.82 -15.92
C THR A 231 -4.39 12.77 -16.66
N ALA A 232 -4.42 12.05 -17.78
CA ALA A 232 -5.63 11.66 -18.48
C ALA A 232 -5.67 10.13 -18.61
N GLY A 233 -6.86 9.56 -18.55
CA GLY A 233 -6.95 8.11 -18.54
C GLY A 233 -8.31 7.56 -18.98
N ILE A 234 -8.36 6.25 -18.97
CA ILE A 234 -9.51 5.45 -19.36
C ILE A 234 -9.75 4.32 -18.35
N ASN A 235 -10.99 4.15 -17.94
CA ASN A 235 -11.48 2.92 -17.31
C ASN A 235 -12.33 2.17 -18.35
N TRP A 236 -11.90 0.99 -18.73
CA TRP A 236 -12.53 0.23 -19.79
C TRP A 236 -12.86 -1.21 -19.37
N ASN A 237 -14.14 -1.52 -19.30
CA ASN A 237 -14.66 -2.88 -19.18
C ASN A 237 -14.68 -3.53 -20.56
N ALA A 238 -13.49 -3.87 -21.11
CA ALA A 238 -13.29 -4.37 -22.45
C ALA A 238 -14.21 -5.56 -22.76
N THR A 239 -14.34 -6.45 -21.78
CA THR A 239 -15.28 -7.58 -21.79
C THR A 239 -15.87 -7.78 -20.40
N VAL A 240 -16.85 -8.68 -20.27
CA VAL A 240 -17.34 -9.12 -18.94
C VAL A 240 -16.25 -9.81 -18.08
N LYS A 241 -15.11 -10.12 -18.69
CA LYS A 241 -13.98 -10.80 -18.04
C LYS A 241 -12.74 -9.91 -17.89
N THR A 242 -12.71 -8.74 -18.51
CA THR A 242 -11.51 -7.91 -18.60
C THR A 242 -11.83 -6.47 -18.28
N ASN A 243 -11.23 -5.98 -17.22
CA ASN A 243 -11.24 -4.57 -16.83
C ASN A 243 -9.84 -4.01 -17.00
N LEU A 244 -9.74 -2.83 -17.56
CA LEU A 244 -8.50 -2.07 -17.76
C LEU A 244 -8.70 -0.66 -17.21
N MET A 245 -7.77 -0.20 -16.41
CA MET A 245 -7.51 1.20 -16.13
C MET A 245 -6.15 1.54 -16.71
N ALA A 246 -6.06 2.65 -17.42
CA ALA A 246 -4.79 3.19 -17.88
C ALA A 246 -4.83 4.72 -17.77
N LYS A 247 -3.78 5.31 -17.25
CA LYS A 247 -3.59 6.76 -17.22
C LYS A 247 -2.16 7.11 -17.61
N LEU A 248 -2.04 8.23 -18.30
CA LEU A 248 -0.79 8.82 -18.75
C LEU A 248 -0.83 10.30 -18.43
N GLY A 249 0.29 10.87 -18.08
CA GLY A 249 0.39 12.28 -17.77
C GLY A 249 1.80 12.74 -17.50
N TYR A 250 1.90 13.81 -16.78
CA TYR A 250 3.12 14.48 -16.43
C TYR A 250 3.17 14.68 -14.92
N GLN A 251 4.32 14.40 -14.34
CA GLN A 251 4.67 14.66 -12.94
C GLN A 251 5.75 15.72 -12.91
N ALA A 252 5.60 16.69 -12.04
CA ALA A 252 6.61 17.68 -11.69
C ALA A 252 6.80 17.68 -10.18
N VAL A 253 8.04 17.75 -9.75
CA VAL A 253 8.44 17.87 -8.35
C VAL A 253 9.28 19.11 -8.23
N ASP A 254 8.89 20.04 -7.36
CA ASP A 254 9.62 21.26 -7.04
C ASP A 254 10.12 21.13 -5.60
N TYR A 255 11.41 21.34 -5.39
CA TYR A 255 12.08 21.27 -4.08
C TYR A 255 12.32 22.66 -3.55
N ASP A 256 11.95 22.89 -2.28
CA ASP A 256 12.14 24.16 -1.59
C ASP A 256 13.34 24.06 -0.64
N ASP A 257 14.54 24.12 -1.20
CA ASP A 257 15.76 24.20 -0.41
C ASP A 257 16.60 25.43 -0.80
N ALA A 258 17.11 26.13 0.21
CA ALA A 258 17.93 27.35 0.06
C ALA A 258 19.27 27.11 -0.67
N GLY A 259 19.61 25.87 -0.99
CA GLY A 259 20.82 25.47 -1.69
C GLY A 259 20.62 24.79 -3.04
N HIS A 260 19.45 24.23 -3.30
CA HIS A 260 19.13 23.43 -4.48
C HIS A 260 17.77 23.88 -5.03
N ASP A 261 17.82 24.83 -5.95
CA ASP A 261 16.65 25.30 -6.71
C ASP A 261 16.34 24.27 -7.85
N ASP A 262 16.26 22.99 -7.47
CA ASP A 262 16.10 21.89 -8.42
C ASP A 262 14.65 21.47 -8.49
N SER A 263 14.11 21.46 -9.69
CA SER A 263 12.84 20.86 -10.05
C SER A 263 13.10 19.66 -10.95
N ASP A 264 12.43 18.56 -10.67
CA ASP A 264 12.45 17.38 -11.54
C ASP A 264 11.10 17.16 -12.18
N SER A 265 11.08 16.56 -13.36
CA SER A 265 9.84 16.30 -14.05
C SER A 265 9.94 15.14 -15.03
N SER A 266 8.91 14.34 -15.06
CA SER A 266 8.88 13.13 -15.87
C SER A 266 7.49 12.82 -16.43
N LEU A 267 7.48 11.95 -17.43
CA LEU A 267 6.25 11.28 -17.81
C LEU A 267 5.80 10.37 -16.66
N TYR A 268 4.53 10.43 -16.35
CA TYR A 268 3.87 9.52 -15.42
C TYR A 268 2.98 8.56 -16.18
N PHE A 269 3.06 7.27 -15.91
CA PHE A 269 2.03 6.35 -16.36
C PHE A 269 1.67 5.33 -15.28
N GLU A 270 0.43 4.89 -15.31
CA GLU A 270 -0.07 3.79 -14.48
C GLU A 270 -1.11 2.99 -15.26
N THR A 271 -1.02 1.69 -15.19
CA THR A 271 -2.02 0.79 -15.75
C THR A 271 -2.33 -0.35 -14.80
N GLN A 272 -3.59 -0.73 -14.76
CA GLN A 272 -4.08 -1.89 -14.03
C GLN A 272 -5.05 -2.67 -14.91
N SER A 273 -4.81 -3.95 -15.06
CA SER A 273 -5.71 -4.85 -15.77
C SER A 273 -6.06 -6.06 -14.92
N ILE A 274 -7.32 -6.41 -14.90
CA ILE A 274 -7.82 -7.65 -14.28
C ILE A 274 -8.50 -8.47 -15.36
N TRP A 275 -7.98 -9.67 -15.60
CA TRP A 275 -8.55 -10.62 -16.53
C TRP A 275 -9.04 -11.87 -15.81
N HIS A 276 -10.35 -12.09 -15.79
CA HIS A 276 -10.99 -13.32 -15.32
C HIS A 276 -10.95 -14.38 -16.41
N ALA A 277 -9.82 -15.08 -16.55
CA ALA A 277 -9.62 -16.12 -17.58
C ALA A 277 -10.72 -17.19 -17.49
N THR A 278 -11.08 -17.58 -16.26
CA THR A 278 -12.18 -18.48 -15.95
C THR A 278 -12.96 -17.97 -14.73
N VAL A 279 -14.08 -18.62 -14.36
CA VAL A 279 -14.78 -18.35 -13.10
C VAL A 279 -13.94 -18.67 -11.85
N LYS A 280 -12.83 -19.38 -12.02
CA LYS A 280 -11.93 -19.81 -10.94
C LYS A 280 -10.57 -19.14 -11.00
N SER A 281 -10.20 -18.51 -12.10
CA SER A 281 -8.83 -17.97 -12.32
C SER A 281 -8.90 -16.52 -12.76
N HIS A 282 -8.02 -15.71 -12.21
CA HIS A 282 -7.82 -14.34 -12.64
C HIS A 282 -6.32 -14.01 -12.72
N VAL A 283 -6.01 -13.07 -13.59
CA VAL A 283 -4.69 -12.46 -13.74
C VAL A 283 -4.85 -10.97 -13.46
N LEU A 284 -3.98 -10.43 -12.62
CA LEU A 284 -3.81 -9.01 -12.37
C LEU A 284 -2.49 -8.58 -13.01
N ILE A 285 -2.50 -7.48 -13.72
CA ILE A 285 -1.28 -6.86 -14.28
C ILE A 285 -1.32 -5.39 -13.92
N ASN A 286 -0.26 -4.91 -13.27
CA ASN A 286 -0.04 -3.49 -12.98
C ASN A 286 1.32 -3.09 -13.53
N ALA A 287 1.40 -1.88 -14.07
CA ALA A 287 2.66 -1.22 -14.36
C ALA A 287 2.54 0.26 -14.00
N LYS A 288 3.59 0.82 -13.43
CA LYS A 288 3.67 2.24 -13.02
C LYS A 288 5.07 2.76 -13.29
N TYR A 289 5.16 4.01 -13.71
CA TYR A 289 6.38 4.79 -13.73
C TYR A 289 6.12 6.15 -13.09
N SER A 290 6.94 6.53 -12.13
CA SER A 290 6.80 7.77 -11.35
C SER A 290 8.15 8.19 -10.77
N ILE A 291 8.30 9.48 -10.49
CA ILE A 291 9.30 9.96 -9.54
C ILE A 291 8.75 9.72 -8.14
N GLU A 292 9.55 9.12 -7.28
CA GLU A 292 9.23 8.88 -5.86
C GLU A 292 10.30 9.51 -4.98
N GLN A 293 9.92 9.92 -3.79
CA GLN A 293 10.87 10.42 -2.80
C GLN A 293 11.87 9.32 -2.45
N SER A 294 13.13 9.72 -2.26
CA SER A 294 14.15 8.80 -1.80
C SER A 294 13.91 8.40 -0.34
N ASP A 295 14.29 7.19 -0.02
CA ASP A 295 14.39 6.64 1.33
C ASP A 295 15.86 6.54 1.79
N SER A 296 16.79 7.15 1.02
CA SER A 296 18.22 7.27 1.31
C SER A 296 18.56 8.73 1.56
N GLU A 297 19.35 9.01 2.60
CA GLU A 297 19.90 10.34 2.90
C GLU A 297 20.80 10.91 1.78
N GLN A 298 21.24 10.05 0.87
CA GLN A 298 22.21 10.42 -0.16
C GLN A 298 21.56 10.80 -1.49
N ALA A 299 20.24 10.68 -1.62
CA ALA A 299 19.52 10.93 -2.85
C ALA A 299 18.27 11.77 -2.62
N LEU A 300 18.03 12.73 -3.51
CA LEU A 300 16.88 13.62 -3.47
C LEU A 300 15.59 12.88 -3.82
N ASN A 301 15.61 12.12 -4.89
CA ASN A 301 14.48 11.34 -5.37
C ASN A 301 14.96 10.07 -6.10
N LYS A 302 14.02 9.27 -6.52
CA LYS A 302 14.24 8.13 -7.41
C LYS A 302 13.16 8.03 -8.47
N SER A 303 13.55 7.75 -9.70
CA SER A 303 12.63 7.33 -10.75
C SER A 303 12.37 5.85 -10.62
N VAL A 304 11.11 5.44 -10.52
CA VAL A 304 10.72 4.04 -10.27
C VAL A 304 9.83 3.52 -11.40
N PHE A 305 10.27 2.44 -12.04
CA PHE A 305 9.43 1.60 -12.86
C PHE A 305 9.05 0.33 -12.09
N ALA A 306 7.77 0.16 -11.78
CA ALA A 306 7.25 -1.01 -11.10
C ALA A 306 6.32 -1.82 -12.02
N PHE A 307 6.55 -3.12 -12.13
CA PHE A 307 5.70 -4.06 -12.86
C PHE A 307 5.29 -5.22 -11.96
N ARG A 308 3.99 -5.47 -11.87
CA ARG A 308 3.43 -6.55 -11.04
C ARG A 308 2.52 -7.45 -11.84
N VAL A 309 2.68 -8.77 -11.65
CA VAL A 309 1.75 -9.79 -12.15
C VAL A 309 1.23 -10.62 -10.98
N GLY A 310 -0.08 -10.65 -10.82
CA GLY A 310 -0.77 -11.50 -9.87
C GLY A 310 -1.56 -12.59 -10.61
N PHE A 311 -1.47 -13.83 -10.16
CA PHE A 311 -2.29 -14.92 -10.64
C PHE A 311 -3.02 -15.57 -9.48
N GLY A 312 -4.35 -15.58 -9.54
CA GLY A 312 -5.19 -16.26 -8.56
C GLY A 312 -5.94 -17.44 -9.16
N HIS A 313 -5.95 -18.59 -8.48
CA HIS A 313 -6.70 -19.77 -8.89
C HIS A 313 -7.41 -20.45 -7.71
N ARG A 314 -8.71 -20.74 -7.89
CA ARG A 314 -9.51 -21.49 -6.95
C ARG A 314 -9.63 -22.94 -7.40
N PHE A 315 -8.84 -23.83 -6.81
CA PHE A 315 -8.88 -25.27 -7.11
C PHE A 315 -10.22 -25.89 -6.69
N THR A 316 -10.62 -25.59 -5.45
CA THR A 316 -11.87 -26.03 -4.86
C THR A 316 -12.54 -24.89 -4.11
N ASP A 317 -13.71 -25.10 -3.53
CA ASP A 317 -14.38 -24.11 -2.68
C ASP A 317 -13.60 -23.82 -1.38
N ARG A 318 -12.62 -24.66 -1.04
CA ARG A 318 -11.81 -24.55 0.18
C ARG A 318 -10.34 -24.24 -0.09
N LEU A 319 -9.82 -24.50 -1.29
CA LEU A 319 -8.41 -24.33 -1.62
C LEU A 319 -8.26 -23.33 -2.77
N ARG A 320 -7.48 -22.29 -2.52
CA ARG A 320 -7.04 -21.33 -3.53
C ARG A 320 -5.53 -21.10 -3.47
N SER A 321 -4.96 -20.70 -4.60
CA SER A 321 -3.60 -20.18 -4.68
C SER A 321 -3.62 -18.76 -5.21
N ASP A 322 -2.68 -17.98 -4.74
CA ASP A 322 -2.33 -16.67 -5.27
C ASP A 322 -0.82 -16.66 -5.51
N VAL A 323 -0.38 -16.16 -6.65
CA VAL A 323 1.03 -16.01 -7.00
C VAL A 323 1.23 -14.55 -7.36
N ASN A 324 2.20 -13.89 -6.73
CA ASN A 324 2.59 -12.54 -7.03
C ASN A 324 4.04 -12.50 -7.51
N PHE A 325 4.25 -11.74 -8.57
CA PHE A 325 5.55 -11.41 -9.10
C PHE A 325 5.64 -9.89 -9.21
N VAL A 326 6.72 -9.30 -8.76
CA VAL A 326 7.02 -7.87 -8.85
C VAL A 326 8.43 -7.70 -9.42
N TYR A 327 8.57 -6.81 -10.36
CA TYR A 327 9.82 -6.24 -10.80
C TYR A 327 9.80 -4.75 -10.53
N GLU A 328 10.88 -4.22 -10.01
CA GLU A 328 11.06 -2.80 -9.73
C GLU A 328 12.46 -2.41 -10.16
N ASP A 329 12.54 -1.37 -10.95
CA ASP A 329 13.76 -0.71 -11.39
C ASP A 329 13.74 0.70 -10.82
N SER A 330 14.78 1.08 -10.07
CA SER A 330 14.87 2.35 -9.36
C SER A 330 16.17 3.04 -9.70
N GLU A 331 16.09 4.25 -10.25
CA GLU A 331 17.24 5.12 -10.54
C GLU A 331 17.20 6.28 -9.53
N TYR A 332 18.22 6.37 -8.68
CA TYR A 332 18.33 7.39 -7.63
C TYR A 332 19.11 8.60 -8.12
N ASP A 333 18.56 9.79 -7.90
CA ASP A 333 19.22 11.07 -8.12
C ASP A 333 20.03 11.45 -6.89
N GLN A 334 21.34 11.17 -6.93
CA GLN A 334 22.27 11.30 -5.80
C GLN A 334 22.74 12.74 -5.65
N PHE A 335 22.79 13.25 -4.42
CA PHE A 335 23.39 14.58 -4.13
C PHE A 335 24.86 14.66 -4.50
N ASN A 336 25.62 13.58 -4.34
CA ASN A 336 27.04 13.50 -4.64
C ASN A 336 27.40 12.07 -5.08
N GLY A 337 28.11 11.93 -6.17
CA GLY A 337 28.64 10.64 -6.62
C GLY A 337 28.13 10.20 -7.99
N GLU A 338 28.18 8.91 -8.24
CA GLU A 338 27.61 8.29 -9.43
C GLU A 338 26.14 7.94 -9.16
N ASP A 339 25.30 7.98 -10.18
CA ASP A 339 23.91 7.61 -10.08
C ASP A 339 23.77 6.15 -9.64
N ARG A 340 22.89 5.91 -8.67
CA ARG A 340 22.58 4.58 -8.18
C ARG A 340 21.40 4.00 -8.95
N SER A 341 21.56 2.74 -9.34
CA SER A 341 20.50 1.95 -9.99
C SER A 341 20.30 0.63 -9.25
N ASP A 342 19.09 0.35 -8.87
CA ASP A 342 18.68 -0.87 -8.16
C ASP A 342 17.62 -1.62 -8.98
N ASP A 343 17.86 -2.90 -9.27
CA ASP A 343 16.93 -3.85 -9.85
C ASP A 343 16.41 -4.80 -8.77
N ARG A 344 15.10 -4.87 -8.55
CA ARG A 344 14.50 -5.75 -7.55
C ARG A 344 13.49 -6.70 -8.15
N TRP A 345 13.56 -7.98 -7.77
CA TRP A 345 12.63 -9.03 -8.16
C TRP A 345 12.02 -9.67 -6.91
N TYR A 346 10.70 -9.74 -6.88
CA TYR A 346 9.98 -10.38 -5.79
C TYR A 346 8.99 -11.40 -6.34
N PHE A 347 9.05 -12.63 -5.81
CA PHE A 347 8.16 -13.72 -6.17
C PHE A 347 7.55 -14.36 -4.93
N LYS A 348 6.20 -14.45 -4.87
CA LYS A 348 5.48 -15.01 -3.72
C LYS A 348 4.29 -15.86 -4.16
N PRO A 349 4.44 -17.19 -4.24
CA PRO A 349 3.34 -18.13 -4.28
C PRO A 349 2.75 -18.35 -2.88
N GLN A 350 1.44 -18.41 -2.79
CA GLN A 350 0.70 -18.62 -1.56
C GLN A 350 -0.44 -19.60 -1.78
N LEU A 351 -0.68 -20.48 -0.82
CA LEU A 351 -1.85 -21.36 -0.73
C LEU A 351 -2.68 -20.96 0.48
N GLN A 352 -4.00 -20.90 0.30
CA GLN A 352 -4.94 -20.70 1.38
C GLN A 352 -5.98 -21.81 1.39
N PHE A 353 -6.16 -22.43 2.56
CA PHE A 353 -7.11 -23.50 2.78
C PHE A 353 -8.14 -23.11 3.84
N ALA A 354 -9.43 -23.13 3.48
CA ALA A 354 -10.55 -22.96 4.40
C ALA A 354 -10.81 -24.29 5.11
N VAL A 355 -10.28 -24.46 6.32
CA VAL A 355 -10.53 -25.64 7.16
C VAL A 355 -12.03 -25.76 7.43
N ASN A 356 -12.64 -24.62 7.77
CA ASN A 356 -14.08 -24.45 7.88
C ASN A 356 -14.46 -22.99 7.62
N LYS A 357 -15.68 -22.57 7.97
CA LYS A 357 -16.21 -21.24 7.66
C LYS A 357 -15.55 -20.11 8.47
N TRP A 358 -14.90 -20.41 9.57
CA TRP A 358 -14.28 -19.44 10.47
C TRP A 358 -12.77 -19.65 10.68
N LEU A 359 -12.20 -20.74 10.16
CA LEU A 359 -10.78 -21.09 10.32
C LEU A 359 -10.12 -21.28 8.96
N PHE A 360 -9.04 -20.54 8.74
CA PHE A 360 -8.25 -20.54 7.52
C PHE A 360 -6.79 -20.86 7.84
N ALA A 361 -6.18 -21.68 7.02
CA ALA A 361 -4.74 -21.94 7.04
C ALA A 361 -4.10 -21.34 5.78
N THR A 362 -2.91 -20.80 5.91
CA THR A 362 -2.13 -20.21 4.81
C THR A 362 -0.72 -20.76 4.86
N ALA A 363 -0.16 -21.07 3.70
CA ALA A 363 1.26 -21.37 3.55
C ALA A 363 1.81 -20.58 2.36
N TYR A 364 3.02 -20.06 2.46
CA TYR A 364 3.64 -19.31 1.38
C TYR A 364 5.17 -19.50 1.39
N PHE A 365 5.71 -19.23 0.23
CA PHE A 365 7.13 -19.06 -0.03
C PHE A 365 7.32 -17.67 -0.59
N SER A 366 8.43 -16.98 -0.32
CA SER A 366 8.83 -15.81 -1.06
C SER A 366 10.32 -15.83 -1.32
N TYR A 367 10.69 -15.27 -2.46
CA TYR A 367 12.04 -14.97 -2.86
C TYR A 367 12.09 -13.49 -3.24
N ASP A 368 13.00 -12.75 -2.63
CA ASP A 368 13.22 -11.32 -2.83
C ASP A 368 14.71 -11.13 -3.11
N THR A 369 15.04 -10.51 -4.23
CA THR A 369 16.42 -10.25 -4.62
C THR A 369 16.52 -8.82 -5.14
N LYS A 370 17.62 -8.16 -4.81
CA LYS A 370 17.99 -6.84 -5.28
C LYS A 370 19.43 -6.84 -5.74
N ASP A 371 19.66 -6.37 -6.95
CA ASP A 371 20.96 -6.07 -7.53
C ASP A 371 21.12 -4.54 -7.58
N SER A 372 22.24 -4.01 -7.13
CA SER A 372 22.59 -2.60 -7.13
C SER A 372 23.94 -2.37 -7.82
N ASN A 373 24.13 -1.23 -8.46
CA ASN A 373 25.45 -0.84 -8.94
C ASN A 373 26.37 -0.30 -7.81
N TYR A 374 25.85 -0.23 -6.58
CA TYR A 374 26.60 0.15 -5.37
C TYR A 374 26.95 -1.09 -4.55
N ASP A 375 28.24 -1.26 -4.22
CA ASP A 375 28.76 -2.38 -3.44
C ASP A 375 28.07 -2.49 -2.07
N GLY A 376 27.63 -3.69 -1.71
CA GLY A 376 27.06 -4.00 -0.39
C GLY A 376 25.54 -3.72 -0.27
N LEU A 377 24.89 -3.24 -1.34
CA LEU A 377 23.44 -3.02 -1.37
C LEU A 377 22.65 -4.17 -2.02
N ASP A 378 23.35 -5.20 -2.53
CA ASP A 378 22.73 -6.40 -3.05
C ASP A 378 22.14 -7.24 -1.93
N TYR A 379 21.11 -8.00 -2.22
CA TYR A 379 20.66 -9.05 -1.32
C TYR A 379 19.83 -10.11 -2.03
N ASP A 380 19.86 -11.30 -1.43
CA ASP A 380 18.95 -12.41 -1.71
C ASP A 380 18.28 -12.85 -0.41
N THR A 381 16.97 -12.98 -0.42
CA THR A 381 16.21 -13.40 0.76
C THR A 381 15.15 -14.42 0.40
N THR A 382 15.21 -15.57 1.06
CA THR A 382 14.19 -16.61 0.98
C THR A 382 13.38 -16.66 2.25
N THR A 383 12.05 -16.64 2.12
CA THR A 383 11.15 -16.76 3.26
C THR A 383 10.14 -17.89 3.06
N ILE A 384 9.92 -18.68 4.10
CA ILE A 384 8.87 -19.71 4.16
C ILE A 384 7.96 -19.40 5.35
N GLY A 385 6.68 -19.28 5.10
CA GLY A 385 5.73 -18.96 6.16
C GLY A 385 4.47 -19.83 6.12
N PHE A 386 3.90 -20.02 7.30
CA PHE A 386 2.57 -20.59 7.45
C PHE A 386 1.81 -19.88 8.56
N GLY A 387 0.50 -19.86 8.43
CA GLY A 387 -0.34 -19.21 9.41
C GLY A 387 -1.72 -19.84 9.52
N VAL A 388 -2.35 -19.59 10.65
CA VAL A 388 -3.74 -19.96 10.89
C VAL A 388 -4.48 -18.74 11.42
N ARG A 389 -5.67 -18.49 10.87
CA ARG A 389 -6.52 -17.37 11.30
C ARG A 389 -7.93 -17.86 11.59
N GLY A 390 -8.40 -17.58 12.80
CA GLY A 390 -9.78 -17.74 13.20
C GLY A 390 -10.52 -16.41 13.18
N SER A 391 -11.76 -16.38 12.66
CA SER A 391 -12.64 -15.19 12.67
C SER A 391 -13.97 -15.55 13.30
N PHE A 392 -14.46 -14.74 14.23
CA PHE A 392 -15.65 -14.98 15.07
C PHE A 392 -16.71 -13.90 14.89
#